data_4723e741ea7f4a6341f7cd012ece476b
#
_entry.id   4723e741ea7f4a6341f7cd012ece476b
#
_cell.length_a   1.000
_cell.length_b   1.000
_cell.length_c   1.000
_cell.angle_alpha   90.00
_cell.angle_beta   90.00
_cell.angle_gamma   90.00
#
_symmetry.space_group_name_H-M   'P 1'
#
loop_
_entity.id
_entity.type
_entity.pdbx_description
1 polymer ?
#
loop_
_entity_poly.entity_id
_entity_poly.type
_entity_poly.pdbx_seq_one_letter_code
_entity_poly.pdbx_strand_id
1 'polypeptide(L)'
;MDAQAVSPKTSVMKKGLIAAFVTVGLWTTWIIGTRSAVSGASPLDPVLLAFIRFGTATLVLAPFWWRLKGIPRQCSPKIWLGLLFAGLPYQLMVLWGLHEAPASEAGPLLTGSLPLFVVAISLILGERVSRIRLVGVGLITLGALAITGSGLLAFDQGHWRGHLIILGAAMSWSIYTVAFRRSGLSAVQAAACVSLWSTLLLIPFGAERIVSALQATPLQALLQQVLLQGVVAGVLSLLTYTTAVKYLGPSRATAITALTPATATLAAVFILDEIPGVVEATGSLLIIGGVLLASGLF
;
A
#
# COMPACT_ATOMS: atom_id res chain seq x y z
N MET A 1 26.88 39.58 3.15
CA MET A 1 26.22 38.34 3.56
C MET A 1 25.40 37.87 2.36
N ASP A 2 26.05 37.06 1.51
CA ASP A 2 25.43 36.58 0.27
C ASP A 2 24.44 35.49 0.57
N ALA A 3 23.16 35.79 0.42
CA ALA A 3 22.12 34.76 0.34
C ALA A 3 22.33 34.03 -0.99
N GLN A 4 23.03 32.90 -0.95
CA GLN A 4 23.17 31.99 -2.10
C GLN A 4 21.77 31.60 -2.60
N ALA A 5 21.40 32.17 -3.74
CA ALA A 5 20.20 31.80 -4.46
C ALA A 5 20.28 30.28 -4.78
N VAL A 6 19.50 29.47 -4.08
CA VAL A 6 19.42 28.02 -4.30
C VAL A 6 19.00 27.81 -5.77
N SER A 7 19.85 27.12 -6.54
CA SER A 7 19.61 26.80 -7.94
C SER A 7 18.17 26.20 -8.11
N PRO A 8 17.40 26.61 -9.12
CA PRO A 8 16.05 26.09 -9.35
C PRO A 8 15.96 24.55 -9.38
N LYS A 9 17.01 23.88 -9.90
CA LYS A 9 17.14 22.41 -9.91
C LYS A 9 17.21 21.82 -8.49
N THR A 10 17.92 22.49 -7.57
CA THR A 10 18.07 22.04 -6.17
C THR A 10 16.76 22.18 -5.40
N SER A 11 15.99 23.24 -5.64
CA SER A 11 14.67 23.46 -5.02
C SER A 11 13.64 22.39 -5.47
N VAL A 12 13.64 22.05 -6.76
CA VAL A 12 12.75 21.02 -7.33
C VAL A 12 13.07 19.64 -6.75
N MET A 13 14.36 19.29 -6.67
CA MET A 13 14.79 18.01 -6.10
C MET A 13 14.44 17.90 -4.60
N LYS A 14 14.63 18.96 -3.82
CA LYS A 14 14.23 19.00 -2.40
C LYS A 14 12.73 18.72 -2.22
N LYS A 15 11.86 19.33 -3.02
CA LYS A 15 10.41 19.08 -2.97
C LYS A 15 10.08 17.60 -3.22
N GLY A 16 10.73 16.98 -4.18
CA GLY A 16 10.54 15.56 -4.48
C GLY A 16 11.00 14.64 -3.35
N LEU A 17 12.16 14.93 -2.74
CA LEU A 17 12.69 14.17 -1.59
C LEU A 17 11.77 14.27 -0.38
N ILE A 18 11.35 15.49 -0.02
CA ILE A 18 10.40 15.71 1.08
C ILE A 18 9.10 14.90 0.84
N ALA A 19 8.55 15.00 -0.38
CA ALA A 19 7.34 14.28 -0.72
C ALA A 19 7.51 12.75 -0.60
N ALA A 20 8.66 12.20 -1.02
CA ALA A 20 8.96 10.77 -0.91
C ALA A 20 9.07 10.30 0.55
N PHE A 21 9.80 11.03 1.40
CA PHE A 21 9.92 10.69 2.83
C PHE A 21 8.60 10.87 3.57
N VAL A 22 7.82 11.91 3.25
CA VAL A 22 6.46 12.07 3.79
C VAL A 22 5.60 10.88 3.40
N THR A 23 5.69 10.39 2.16
CA THR A 23 4.97 9.19 1.72
C THR A 23 5.33 7.95 2.56
N VAL A 24 6.62 7.74 2.84
CA VAL A 24 7.08 6.65 3.73
C VAL A 24 6.42 6.77 5.10
N GLY A 25 6.45 7.96 5.71
CA GLY A 25 5.81 8.20 7.01
C GLY A 25 4.29 7.95 6.99
N LEU A 26 3.59 8.42 5.95
CA LEU A 26 2.15 8.23 5.81
C LEU A 26 1.79 6.74 5.62
N TRP A 27 2.54 5.98 4.84
CA TRP A 27 2.32 4.55 4.65
C TRP A 27 2.62 3.76 5.92
N THR A 28 3.71 4.08 6.62
CA THR A 28 4.03 3.50 7.94
C THR A 28 2.89 3.75 8.93
N THR A 29 2.46 5.00 9.07
CA THR A 29 1.35 5.39 9.97
C THR A 29 0.06 4.64 9.62
N TRP A 30 -0.23 4.49 8.32
CA TRP A 30 -1.40 3.75 7.87
C TRP A 30 -1.32 2.26 8.22
N ILE A 31 -0.20 1.59 8.02
CA ILE A 31 -0.01 0.16 8.36
C ILE A 31 -0.23 -0.05 9.86
N ILE A 32 0.47 0.72 10.68
CA ILE A 32 0.40 0.61 12.15
C ILE A 32 -1.01 0.93 12.67
N GLY A 33 -1.59 2.04 12.23
CA GLY A 33 -2.93 2.42 12.65
C GLY A 33 -4.02 1.47 12.15
N THR A 34 -3.84 0.85 10.98
CA THR A 34 -4.75 -0.19 10.50
C THR A 34 -4.65 -1.45 11.35
N ARG A 35 -3.43 -1.91 11.66
CA ARG A 35 -3.22 -3.05 12.57
C ARG A 35 -3.87 -2.80 13.93
N SER A 36 -3.61 -1.64 14.55
CA SER A 36 -4.24 -1.26 15.82
C SER A 36 -5.77 -1.24 15.73
N ALA A 37 -6.33 -0.79 14.60
CA ALA A 37 -7.78 -0.73 14.41
C ALA A 37 -8.44 -2.11 14.26
N VAL A 38 -7.77 -3.09 13.64
CA VAL A 38 -8.38 -4.41 13.37
C VAL A 38 -8.02 -5.48 14.41
N SER A 39 -7.00 -5.25 15.26
CA SER A 39 -6.53 -6.23 16.26
C SER A 39 -6.41 -5.66 17.68
N GLY A 40 -6.79 -4.40 17.91
CA GLY A 40 -6.80 -3.78 19.24
C GLY A 40 -7.85 -4.34 20.19
N ALA A 41 -7.94 -3.78 21.39
CA ALA A 41 -8.89 -4.21 22.44
C ALA A 41 -10.38 -4.14 22.01
N SER A 42 -10.70 -3.28 21.05
CA SER A 42 -12.05 -3.16 20.45
C SER A 42 -11.91 -3.13 18.94
N PRO A 43 -11.76 -4.29 18.27
CA PRO A 43 -11.51 -4.36 16.84
C PRO A 43 -12.65 -3.73 16.05
N LEU A 44 -12.29 -2.88 15.08
CA LEU A 44 -13.26 -2.26 14.18
C LEU A 44 -13.56 -3.18 13.00
N ASP A 45 -14.78 -3.09 12.50
CA ASP A 45 -15.22 -3.90 11.37
C ASP A 45 -14.42 -3.55 10.09
N PRO A 46 -13.79 -4.53 9.42
CA PRO A 46 -13.03 -4.30 8.20
C PRO A 46 -13.85 -3.68 7.06
N VAL A 47 -15.14 -4.01 6.95
CA VAL A 47 -16.03 -3.47 5.91
C VAL A 47 -16.30 -1.98 6.17
N LEU A 48 -16.50 -1.59 7.45
CA LEU A 48 -16.59 -0.19 7.85
C LEU A 48 -15.32 0.59 7.52
N LEU A 49 -14.14 0.03 7.83
CA LEU A 49 -12.86 0.69 7.53
C LEU A 49 -12.64 0.88 6.02
N ALA A 50 -13.01 -0.13 5.21
CA ALA A 50 -12.99 -0.01 3.76
C ALA A 50 -13.97 1.06 3.25
N PHE A 51 -15.18 1.12 3.82
CA PHE A 51 -16.16 2.16 3.49
C PHE A 51 -15.67 3.56 3.84
N ILE A 52 -15.11 3.75 5.02
CA ILE A 52 -14.53 5.04 5.42
C ILE A 52 -13.42 5.45 4.45
N ARG A 53 -12.51 4.53 4.08
CA ARG A 53 -11.42 4.82 3.14
C ARG A 53 -11.94 5.26 1.78
N PHE A 54 -12.72 4.43 1.13
CA PHE A 54 -13.17 4.69 -0.24
C PHE A 54 -14.25 5.76 -0.29
N GLY A 55 -15.18 5.81 0.66
CA GLY A 55 -16.20 6.84 0.74
C GLY A 55 -15.60 8.23 0.89
N THR A 56 -14.67 8.42 1.84
CA THR A 56 -13.96 9.69 2.02
C THR A 56 -13.19 10.07 0.75
N ALA A 57 -12.43 9.15 0.17
CA ALA A 57 -11.68 9.41 -1.05
C ALA A 57 -12.61 9.71 -2.25
N THR A 58 -13.76 9.04 -2.36
CA THR A 58 -14.78 9.32 -3.38
C THR A 58 -15.30 10.74 -3.26
N LEU A 59 -15.61 11.22 -2.07
CA LEU A 59 -16.11 12.57 -1.85
C LEU A 59 -15.02 13.62 -2.14
N VAL A 60 -13.82 13.45 -1.60
CA VAL A 60 -12.70 14.40 -1.80
C VAL A 60 -12.26 14.48 -3.25
N LEU A 61 -12.25 13.34 -3.96
CA LEU A 61 -11.82 13.24 -5.35
C LEU A 61 -12.99 13.39 -6.35
N ALA A 62 -14.17 13.82 -5.89
CA ALA A 62 -15.36 13.98 -6.72
C ALA A 62 -15.13 14.78 -8.03
N PRO A 63 -14.40 15.91 -8.06
CA PRO A 63 -14.19 16.66 -9.29
C PRO A 63 -13.46 15.85 -10.38
N PHE A 64 -12.67 14.86 -10.01
CA PHE A 64 -11.88 14.07 -10.95
C PHE A 64 -12.69 12.93 -11.56
N TRP A 65 -13.40 12.11 -10.75
CA TRP A 65 -14.24 11.05 -11.32
C TRP A 65 -15.49 11.61 -12.03
N TRP A 66 -15.99 12.76 -11.60
CA TRP A 66 -17.09 13.43 -12.28
C TRP A 66 -16.71 13.81 -13.71
N ARG A 67 -15.55 14.43 -13.91
CA ARG A 67 -15.04 14.78 -15.26
C ARG A 67 -14.82 13.56 -16.14
N LEU A 68 -14.46 12.43 -15.58
CA LEU A 68 -14.31 11.16 -16.30
C LEU A 68 -15.64 10.39 -16.47
N LYS A 69 -16.75 10.91 -15.93
CA LYS A 69 -18.05 10.21 -15.85
C LYS A 69 -17.91 8.82 -15.19
N GLY A 70 -17.01 8.68 -14.24
CA GLY A 70 -16.72 7.45 -13.47
C GLY A 70 -16.04 6.32 -14.25
N ILE A 71 -15.93 6.44 -15.58
CA ILE A 71 -15.35 5.40 -16.45
C ILE A 71 -14.28 6.03 -17.34
N PRO A 72 -13.00 5.61 -17.22
CA PRO A 72 -11.94 6.10 -18.08
C PRO A 72 -12.03 5.43 -19.47
N ARG A 73 -12.78 6.06 -20.38
CA ARG A 73 -13.06 5.53 -21.73
C ARG A 73 -11.81 5.27 -22.59
N GLN A 74 -10.67 5.89 -22.25
CA GLN A 74 -9.38 5.64 -22.88
C GLN A 74 -8.74 4.29 -22.49
N CYS A 75 -9.26 3.63 -21.46
CA CYS A 75 -8.74 2.35 -21.00
C CYS A 75 -9.49 1.20 -21.66
N SER A 76 -8.76 0.17 -22.08
CA SER A 76 -9.38 -1.09 -22.46
C SER A 76 -10.05 -1.76 -21.24
N PRO A 77 -11.08 -2.60 -21.43
CA PRO A 77 -11.74 -3.29 -20.30
C PRO A 77 -10.79 -4.10 -19.42
N LYS A 78 -9.74 -4.71 -20.01
CA LYS A 78 -8.73 -5.45 -19.26
C LYS A 78 -7.89 -4.53 -18.34
N ILE A 79 -7.49 -3.36 -18.84
CA ILE A 79 -6.76 -2.36 -18.06
C ILE A 79 -7.66 -1.81 -16.97
N TRP A 80 -8.92 -1.51 -17.29
CA TRP A 80 -9.88 -1.05 -16.30
C TRP A 80 -10.09 -2.05 -15.17
N LEU A 81 -10.31 -3.33 -15.50
CA LEU A 81 -10.39 -4.38 -14.50
C LEU A 81 -9.13 -4.45 -13.63
N GLY A 82 -7.94 -4.36 -14.25
CA GLY A 82 -6.66 -4.32 -13.52
C GLY A 82 -6.55 -3.14 -12.54
N LEU A 83 -7.12 -1.98 -12.87
CA LEU A 83 -7.15 -0.83 -11.96
C LEU A 83 -7.98 -1.10 -10.70
N LEU A 84 -9.07 -1.85 -10.81
CA LEU A 84 -9.94 -2.16 -9.68
C LEU A 84 -9.28 -3.06 -8.61
N PHE A 85 -8.18 -3.73 -8.95
CA PHE A 85 -7.43 -4.54 -8.00
C PHE A 85 -6.80 -3.71 -6.86
N ALA A 86 -6.54 -2.41 -7.03
CA ALA A 86 -6.12 -1.53 -5.92
C ALA A 86 -7.29 -1.04 -5.05
N GLY A 87 -8.51 -1.36 -5.44
CA GLY A 87 -9.72 -0.99 -4.71
C GLY A 87 -10.08 -1.98 -3.61
N LEU A 88 -11.34 -2.39 -3.62
CA LEU A 88 -11.92 -3.24 -2.58
C LEU A 88 -11.17 -4.57 -2.36
N PRO A 89 -10.74 -5.32 -3.39
CA PRO A 89 -10.01 -6.58 -3.16
C PRO A 89 -8.72 -6.37 -2.36
N TYR A 90 -7.89 -5.40 -2.75
CA TYR A 90 -6.66 -5.07 -2.04
C TYR A 90 -6.94 -4.67 -0.59
N GLN A 91 -7.89 -3.74 -0.39
CA GLN A 91 -8.16 -3.20 0.94
C GLN A 91 -8.67 -4.25 1.91
N LEU A 92 -9.59 -5.10 1.48
CA LEU A 92 -10.11 -6.18 2.32
C LEU A 92 -9.00 -7.18 2.68
N MET A 93 -8.16 -7.57 1.72
CA MET A 93 -7.02 -8.44 2.02
C MET A 93 -6.05 -7.80 3.01
N VAL A 94 -5.76 -6.49 2.91
CA VAL A 94 -4.91 -5.81 3.90
C VAL A 94 -5.55 -5.81 5.28
N LEU A 95 -6.85 -5.51 5.39
CA LEU A 95 -7.54 -5.45 6.67
C LEU A 95 -7.58 -6.82 7.36
N TRP A 96 -7.95 -7.88 6.63
CA TRP A 96 -7.94 -9.23 7.18
C TRP A 96 -6.53 -9.76 7.44
N GLY A 97 -5.60 -9.49 6.54
CA GLY A 97 -4.22 -9.92 6.75
C GLY A 97 -3.58 -9.28 7.99
N LEU A 98 -3.82 -7.97 8.22
CA LEU A 98 -3.38 -7.27 9.42
C LEU A 98 -4.19 -7.62 10.67
N HIS A 99 -5.36 -8.21 10.55
CA HIS A 99 -6.07 -8.82 11.68
C HIS A 99 -5.38 -10.11 12.13
N GLU A 100 -4.97 -10.96 11.18
CA GLU A 100 -4.41 -12.30 11.41
C GLU A 100 -2.91 -12.31 11.70
N ALA A 101 -2.14 -11.30 11.23
CA ALA A 101 -0.68 -11.26 11.35
C ALA A 101 -0.18 -9.93 11.92
N PRO A 102 0.93 -9.94 12.71
CA PRO A 102 1.56 -8.73 13.24
C PRO A 102 2.01 -7.77 12.14
N ALA A 103 1.95 -6.45 12.40
CA ALA A 103 2.41 -5.45 11.45
C ALA A 103 3.93 -5.51 11.21
N SER A 104 4.69 -5.98 12.19
CA SER A 104 6.14 -6.22 12.10
C SER A 104 6.51 -7.22 11.00
N GLU A 105 5.64 -8.17 10.71
CA GLU A 105 5.79 -9.22 9.69
C GLU A 105 5.01 -8.86 8.41
N ALA A 106 3.77 -8.40 8.56
CA ALA A 106 2.90 -8.03 7.46
C ALA A 106 3.41 -6.81 6.68
N GLY A 107 4.03 -5.83 7.33
CA GLY A 107 4.59 -4.64 6.69
C GLY A 107 5.62 -4.97 5.61
N PRO A 108 6.69 -5.73 5.93
CA PRO A 108 7.65 -6.21 4.93
C PRO A 108 7.01 -7.05 3.81
N LEU A 109 6.09 -7.95 4.13
CA LEU A 109 5.41 -8.77 3.14
C LEU A 109 4.54 -7.91 2.21
N LEU A 110 3.79 -6.93 2.72
CA LEU A 110 2.89 -6.10 1.93
C LEU A 110 3.63 -5.20 0.95
N THR A 111 4.54 -4.38 1.47
CA THR A 111 5.20 -3.34 0.66
C THR A 111 6.49 -3.85 0.01
N GLY A 112 7.20 -4.76 0.67
CA GLY A 112 8.46 -5.33 0.19
C GLY A 112 8.27 -6.37 -0.91
N SER A 113 7.13 -7.08 -0.96
CA SER A 113 6.88 -8.08 -2.02
C SER A 113 6.35 -7.47 -3.34
N LEU A 114 6.05 -6.16 -3.38
CA LEU A 114 5.56 -5.51 -4.60
C LEU A 114 6.49 -5.70 -5.82
N PRO A 115 7.83 -5.50 -5.71
CA PRO A 115 8.73 -5.72 -6.85
C PRO A 115 8.72 -7.15 -7.35
N LEU A 116 8.58 -8.15 -6.47
CA LEU A 116 8.47 -9.56 -6.85
C LEU A 116 7.30 -9.78 -7.83
N PHE A 117 6.10 -9.35 -7.44
CA PHE A 117 4.90 -9.56 -8.27
C PHE A 117 4.91 -8.68 -9.52
N VAL A 118 5.39 -7.43 -9.43
CA VAL A 118 5.53 -6.56 -10.63
C VAL A 118 6.48 -7.18 -11.64
N VAL A 119 7.63 -7.73 -11.21
CA VAL A 119 8.58 -8.40 -12.08
C VAL A 119 7.98 -9.68 -12.66
N ALA A 120 7.32 -10.50 -11.85
CA ALA A 120 6.66 -11.71 -12.32
C ALA A 120 5.62 -11.40 -13.42
N ILE A 121 4.76 -10.40 -13.22
CA ILE A 121 3.79 -9.97 -14.23
C ILE A 121 4.49 -9.42 -15.47
N SER A 122 5.55 -8.61 -15.32
CA SER A 122 6.33 -8.08 -16.46
C SER A 122 6.94 -9.20 -17.29
N LEU A 123 7.49 -10.24 -16.67
CA LEU A 123 8.03 -11.41 -17.38
C LEU A 123 6.94 -12.18 -18.15
N ILE A 124 5.76 -12.38 -17.54
CA ILE A 124 4.61 -13.00 -18.21
C ILE A 124 4.18 -12.18 -19.45
N LEU A 125 4.32 -10.85 -19.37
CA LEU A 125 4.00 -9.94 -20.47
C LEU A 125 5.13 -9.81 -21.50
N GLY A 126 6.23 -10.58 -21.37
CA GLY A 126 7.36 -10.59 -22.30
C GLY A 126 8.32 -9.40 -22.12
N GLU A 127 8.21 -8.63 -21.03
CA GLU A 127 9.13 -7.53 -20.75
C GLU A 127 10.50 -8.06 -20.31
N ARG A 128 11.58 -7.43 -20.76
CA ARG A 128 12.95 -7.79 -20.33
C ARG A 128 13.25 -7.21 -18.96
N VAL A 129 13.78 -8.02 -18.05
CA VAL A 129 14.16 -7.64 -16.71
C VAL A 129 15.67 -7.77 -16.54
N SER A 130 16.33 -6.77 -15.92
CA SER A 130 17.77 -6.82 -15.67
C SER A 130 18.15 -7.89 -14.65
N ARG A 131 19.37 -8.45 -14.77
CA ARG A 131 19.86 -9.49 -13.84
C ARG A 131 19.86 -9.03 -12.38
N ILE A 132 20.24 -7.78 -12.11
CA ILE A 132 20.25 -7.23 -10.75
C ILE A 132 18.85 -7.20 -10.13
N ARG A 133 17.83 -6.89 -10.93
CA ARG A 133 16.43 -6.95 -10.47
C ARG A 133 16.00 -8.38 -10.16
N LEU A 134 16.43 -9.35 -10.93
CA LEU A 134 16.15 -10.77 -10.67
C LEU A 134 16.81 -11.25 -9.39
N VAL A 135 18.05 -10.83 -9.10
CA VAL A 135 18.70 -11.09 -7.81
C VAL A 135 17.92 -10.47 -6.66
N GLY A 136 17.51 -9.19 -6.80
CA GLY A 136 16.68 -8.53 -5.80
C GLY A 136 15.36 -9.27 -5.54
N VAL A 137 14.69 -9.71 -6.61
CA VAL A 137 13.46 -10.53 -6.51
C VAL A 137 13.73 -11.87 -5.82
N GLY A 138 14.88 -12.52 -6.08
CA GLY A 138 15.30 -13.73 -5.38
C GLY A 138 15.42 -13.53 -3.88
N LEU A 139 16.06 -12.43 -3.44
CA LEU A 139 16.15 -12.08 -2.01
C LEU A 139 14.78 -11.80 -1.40
N ILE A 140 13.90 -11.06 -2.09
CA ILE A 140 12.53 -10.83 -1.63
C ILE A 140 11.78 -12.15 -1.46
N THR A 141 11.93 -13.07 -2.42
CA THR A 141 11.27 -14.38 -2.36
C THR A 141 11.77 -15.19 -1.17
N LEU A 142 13.09 -15.25 -0.95
CA LEU A 142 13.67 -15.94 0.20
C LEU A 142 13.19 -15.33 1.53
N GLY A 143 13.18 -14.01 1.64
CA GLY A 143 12.69 -13.33 2.84
C GLY A 143 11.20 -13.57 3.09
N ALA A 144 10.37 -13.52 2.04
CA ALA A 144 8.94 -13.80 2.15
C ALA A 144 8.68 -15.26 2.55
N LEU A 145 9.44 -16.21 2.01
CA LEU A 145 9.37 -17.61 2.38
C LEU A 145 9.83 -17.85 3.82
N ALA A 146 10.86 -17.13 4.31
CA ALA A 146 11.30 -17.23 5.69
C ALA A 146 10.19 -16.78 6.65
N ILE A 147 9.57 -15.60 6.43
CA ILE A 147 8.49 -15.07 7.27
C ILE A 147 7.26 -15.99 7.21
N THR A 148 6.82 -16.35 6.01
CA THR A 148 5.62 -17.21 5.86
C THR A 148 5.86 -18.63 6.34
N GLY A 149 7.08 -19.13 6.12
CA GLY A 149 7.48 -20.48 6.52
C GLY A 149 7.55 -20.67 8.04
N SER A 150 8.02 -19.66 8.80
CA SER A 150 7.98 -19.70 10.26
C SER A 150 6.54 -19.77 10.77
N GLY A 151 5.62 -19.00 10.18
CA GLY A 151 4.21 -19.07 10.49
C GLY A 151 3.56 -20.41 10.14
N LEU A 152 4.05 -21.12 9.10
CA LEU A 152 3.60 -22.48 8.79
C LEU A 152 4.14 -23.52 9.76
N LEU A 153 5.35 -23.35 10.28
CA LEU A 153 5.92 -24.22 11.31
C LEU A 153 5.21 -24.06 12.66
N ALA A 154 4.74 -22.85 12.96
CA ALA A 154 3.91 -22.52 14.12
C ALA A 154 2.40 -22.53 13.75
N PHE A 155 1.93 -23.63 13.13
CA PHE A 155 0.61 -23.74 12.51
C PHE A 155 -0.55 -23.35 13.45
N ASP A 156 -0.41 -23.66 14.73
CA ASP A 156 -1.43 -23.38 15.77
C ASP A 156 -1.58 -21.87 16.08
N GLN A 157 -0.57 -21.03 15.76
CA GLN A 157 -0.64 -19.58 15.99
C GLN A 157 -1.41 -18.84 14.88
N GLY A 158 -1.64 -19.46 13.72
CA GLY A 158 -2.50 -18.92 12.67
C GLY A 158 -1.91 -17.83 11.78
N HIS A 159 -0.75 -17.24 12.11
CA HIS A 159 -0.14 -16.09 11.38
C HIS A 159 0.09 -16.36 9.89
N TRP A 160 0.34 -17.60 9.49
CA TRP A 160 0.54 -17.99 8.08
C TRP A 160 -0.65 -17.61 7.19
N ARG A 161 -1.89 -17.62 7.72
CA ARG A 161 -3.09 -17.19 6.97
C ARG A 161 -3.00 -15.70 6.65
N GLY A 162 -2.64 -14.89 7.65
CA GLY A 162 -2.40 -13.47 7.48
C GLY A 162 -1.30 -13.18 6.47
N HIS A 163 -0.18 -13.92 6.51
CA HIS A 163 0.92 -13.78 5.55
C HIS A 163 0.47 -14.06 4.11
N LEU A 164 -0.27 -15.14 3.87
CA LEU A 164 -0.77 -15.45 2.53
C LEU A 164 -1.78 -14.40 2.03
N ILE A 165 -2.66 -13.92 2.89
CA ILE A 165 -3.60 -12.84 2.55
C ILE A 165 -2.84 -11.55 2.20
N ILE A 166 -1.81 -11.19 2.97
CA ILE A 166 -0.97 -10.02 2.72
C ILE A 166 -0.19 -10.14 1.39
N LEU A 167 0.35 -11.31 1.09
CA LEU A 167 0.98 -11.57 -0.22
C LEU A 167 -0.03 -11.46 -1.36
N GLY A 168 -1.26 -11.93 -1.16
CA GLY A 168 -2.37 -11.71 -2.09
C GLY A 168 -2.68 -10.23 -2.30
N ALA A 169 -2.66 -9.42 -1.24
CA ALA A 169 -2.81 -7.97 -1.33
C ALA A 169 -1.66 -7.33 -2.12
N ALA A 170 -0.40 -7.74 -1.88
CA ALA A 170 0.76 -7.27 -2.63
C ALA A 170 0.65 -7.62 -4.13
N MET A 171 0.20 -8.82 -4.46
CA MET A 171 -0.08 -9.21 -5.84
C MET A 171 -1.19 -8.35 -6.46
N SER A 172 -2.29 -8.13 -5.74
CA SER A 172 -3.41 -7.28 -6.18
C SER A 172 -2.93 -5.86 -6.52
N TRP A 173 -2.16 -5.24 -5.65
CA TRP A 173 -1.56 -3.93 -5.90
C TRP A 173 -0.59 -3.94 -7.08
N SER A 174 0.14 -5.03 -7.28
CA SER A 174 1.07 -5.17 -8.40
C SER A 174 0.35 -5.27 -9.75
N ILE A 175 -0.79 -5.97 -9.81
CA ILE A 175 -1.68 -5.99 -10.99
C ILE A 175 -2.15 -4.56 -11.31
N TYR A 176 -2.63 -3.83 -10.29
CA TYR A 176 -2.98 -2.42 -10.45
C TYR A 176 -1.81 -1.60 -10.99
N THR A 177 -0.62 -1.75 -10.43
CA THR A 177 0.57 -0.98 -10.82
C THR A 177 0.89 -1.17 -12.31
N VAL A 178 0.81 -2.40 -12.81
CA VAL A 178 1.03 -2.70 -14.24
C VAL A 178 -0.10 -2.15 -15.10
N ALA A 179 -1.36 -2.29 -14.67
CA ALA A 179 -2.52 -1.73 -15.37
C ALA A 179 -2.46 -0.20 -15.41
N PHE A 180 -2.12 0.44 -14.30
CA PHE A 180 -1.98 1.90 -14.19
C PHE A 180 -0.95 2.45 -15.17
N ARG A 181 0.23 1.84 -15.30
CA ARG A 181 1.26 2.24 -16.28
C ARG A 181 0.74 2.26 -17.72
N ARG A 182 -0.25 1.42 -18.04
CA ARG A 182 -0.83 1.26 -19.38
C ARG A 182 -2.13 2.04 -19.56
N SER A 183 -2.65 2.67 -18.51
CA SER A 183 -3.97 3.31 -18.54
C SER A 183 -3.99 4.69 -19.18
N GLY A 184 -2.86 5.40 -19.20
CA GLY A 184 -2.80 6.80 -19.61
C GLY A 184 -3.46 7.78 -18.63
N LEU A 185 -3.91 7.30 -17.45
CA LEU A 185 -4.52 8.14 -16.41
C LEU A 185 -3.45 8.81 -15.55
N SER A 186 -3.77 9.99 -15.03
CA SER A 186 -3.03 10.52 -13.89
C SER A 186 -3.34 9.70 -12.63
N ALA A 187 -2.43 9.69 -11.66
CA ALA A 187 -2.64 8.95 -10.42
C ALA A 187 -3.89 9.40 -9.67
N VAL A 188 -4.20 10.71 -9.70
CA VAL A 188 -5.42 11.25 -9.08
C VAL A 188 -6.67 10.76 -9.78
N GLN A 189 -6.66 10.68 -11.12
CA GLN A 189 -7.78 10.14 -11.90
C GLN A 189 -8.01 8.65 -11.63
N ALA A 190 -6.93 7.86 -11.61
CA ALA A 190 -7.01 6.43 -11.30
C ALA A 190 -7.58 6.20 -9.90
N ALA A 191 -7.05 6.91 -8.88
CA ALA A 191 -7.55 6.80 -7.52
C ALA A 191 -9.01 7.25 -7.39
N ALA A 192 -9.41 8.33 -8.06
CA ALA A 192 -10.78 8.80 -8.05
C ALA A 192 -11.76 7.74 -8.59
N CYS A 193 -11.42 7.12 -9.73
CA CYS A 193 -12.24 6.05 -10.30
C CYS A 193 -12.26 4.79 -9.42
N VAL A 194 -11.09 4.35 -8.94
CA VAL A 194 -10.98 3.17 -8.06
C VAL A 194 -11.79 3.37 -6.78
N SER A 195 -11.69 4.54 -6.15
CA SER A 195 -12.45 4.84 -4.92
C SER A 195 -13.95 4.85 -5.16
N LEU A 196 -14.42 5.51 -6.25
CA LEU A 196 -15.83 5.52 -6.61
C LEU A 196 -16.37 4.10 -6.78
N TRP A 197 -15.74 3.28 -7.62
CA TRP A 197 -16.21 1.93 -7.88
C TRP A 197 -16.11 1.01 -6.67
N SER A 198 -15.07 1.18 -5.83
CA SER A 198 -14.96 0.43 -4.57
C SER A 198 -16.08 0.78 -3.61
N THR A 199 -16.46 2.08 -3.51
CA THR A 199 -17.60 2.51 -2.69
C THR A 199 -18.91 1.96 -3.25
N LEU A 200 -19.14 2.07 -4.56
CA LEU A 200 -20.35 1.57 -5.20
C LEU A 200 -20.52 0.04 -5.09
N LEU A 201 -19.43 -0.72 -5.19
CA LEU A 201 -19.45 -2.17 -5.01
C LEU A 201 -19.66 -2.56 -3.55
N LEU A 202 -19.14 -1.77 -2.61
CA LEU A 202 -19.25 -2.09 -1.19
C LEU A 202 -20.66 -1.91 -0.64
N ILE A 203 -21.41 -0.90 -1.12
CA ILE A 203 -22.76 -0.58 -0.63
C ILE A 203 -23.73 -1.79 -0.74
N PRO A 204 -23.93 -2.42 -1.93
CA PRO A 204 -24.91 -3.48 -2.05
C PRO A 204 -24.59 -4.74 -1.23
N PHE A 205 -23.31 -5.00 -0.96
CA PHE A 205 -22.86 -6.20 -0.22
C PHE A 205 -22.58 -5.93 1.26
N GLY A 206 -22.42 -4.66 1.66
CA GLY A 206 -21.99 -4.30 3.00
C GLY A 206 -22.89 -3.29 3.72
N ALA A 207 -23.98 -2.81 3.12
CA ALA A 207 -24.76 -1.70 3.69
C ALA A 207 -25.26 -1.97 5.11
N GLU A 208 -25.85 -3.13 5.37
CA GLU A 208 -26.35 -3.50 6.70
C GLU A 208 -25.20 -3.57 7.72
N ARG A 209 -24.07 -4.19 7.34
CA ARG A 209 -22.89 -4.31 8.18
C ARG A 209 -22.23 -2.94 8.44
N ILE A 210 -22.21 -2.06 7.44
CA ILE A 210 -21.70 -0.69 7.60
C ILE A 210 -22.58 0.08 8.58
N VAL A 211 -23.91 0.03 8.44
CA VAL A 211 -24.83 0.76 9.31
C VAL A 211 -24.71 0.27 10.75
N SER A 212 -24.74 -1.04 10.97
CA SER A 212 -24.61 -1.62 12.32
C SER A 212 -23.25 -1.29 12.96
N ALA A 213 -22.16 -1.36 12.19
CA ALA A 213 -20.83 -1.00 12.67
C ALA A 213 -20.68 0.51 12.95
N LEU A 214 -21.30 1.38 12.15
CA LEU A 214 -21.35 2.83 12.42
C LEU A 214 -22.05 3.14 13.73
N GLN A 215 -23.18 2.47 14.02
CA GLN A 215 -23.94 2.66 15.26
C GLN A 215 -23.18 2.13 16.49
N ALA A 216 -22.41 1.05 16.33
CA ALA A 216 -21.63 0.44 17.41
C ALA A 216 -20.31 1.16 17.70
N THR A 217 -19.78 1.95 16.75
CA THR A 217 -18.45 2.55 16.86
C THR A 217 -18.53 3.95 17.45
N PRO A 218 -17.77 4.28 18.52
CA PRO A 218 -17.72 5.61 19.10
C PRO A 218 -17.28 6.66 18.08
N LEU A 219 -17.90 7.86 18.14
CA LEU A 219 -17.62 8.97 17.21
C LEU A 219 -16.13 9.30 17.12
N GLN A 220 -15.43 9.28 18.26
CA GLN A 220 -13.98 9.54 18.31
C GLN A 220 -13.20 8.54 17.45
N ALA A 221 -13.51 7.24 17.54
CA ALA A 221 -12.88 6.21 16.73
C ALA A 221 -13.21 6.38 15.25
N LEU A 222 -14.46 6.73 14.91
CA LEU A 222 -14.85 7.03 13.53
C LEU A 222 -14.04 8.20 12.95
N LEU A 223 -13.92 9.31 13.70
CA LEU A 223 -13.14 10.47 13.25
C LEU A 223 -11.67 10.14 13.07
N GLN A 224 -11.08 9.35 13.98
CA GLN A 224 -9.71 8.87 13.84
C GLN A 224 -9.54 8.03 12.56
N GLN A 225 -10.49 7.15 12.23
CA GLN A 225 -10.43 6.34 11.02
C GLN A 225 -10.70 7.17 9.75
N VAL A 226 -11.58 8.16 9.78
CA VAL A 226 -11.74 9.10 8.65
C VAL A 226 -10.42 9.82 8.38
N LEU A 227 -9.72 10.27 9.41
CA LEU A 227 -8.39 10.88 9.25
C LEU A 227 -7.37 9.88 8.71
N LEU A 228 -7.27 8.70 9.32
CA LEU A 228 -6.24 7.71 8.98
C LEU A 228 -6.50 7.03 7.63
N GLN A 229 -7.67 6.43 7.45
CA GLN A 229 -8.01 5.67 6.25
C GLN A 229 -8.41 6.58 5.10
N GLY A 230 -9.24 7.61 5.35
CA GLY A 230 -9.75 8.49 4.34
C GLY A 230 -8.73 9.53 3.89
N VAL A 231 -8.24 10.34 4.82
CA VAL A 231 -7.37 11.48 4.49
C VAL A 231 -5.92 11.03 4.31
N VAL A 232 -5.33 10.36 5.29
CA VAL A 232 -3.91 9.97 5.25
C VAL A 232 -3.67 8.94 4.15
N ALA A 233 -4.36 7.82 4.18
CA ALA A 233 -4.15 6.73 3.22
C ALA A 233 -4.84 6.97 1.87
N GLY A 234 -6.06 7.50 1.87
CA GLY A 234 -6.87 7.68 0.65
C GLY A 234 -6.45 8.88 -0.20
N VAL A 235 -5.97 9.96 0.42
CA VAL A 235 -5.69 11.23 -0.29
C VAL A 235 -4.24 11.66 -0.16
N LEU A 236 -3.72 11.90 1.06
CA LEU A 236 -2.39 12.48 1.24
C LEU A 236 -1.27 11.58 0.72
N SER A 237 -1.35 10.28 0.98
CA SER A 237 -0.35 9.31 0.48
C SER A 237 -0.26 9.32 -1.04
N LEU A 238 -1.39 9.45 -1.72
CA LEU A 238 -1.43 9.54 -3.17
C LEU A 238 -0.79 10.84 -3.68
N LEU A 239 -1.16 11.97 -3.09
CA LEU A 239 -0.66 13.29 -3.49
C LEU A 239 0.85 13.41 -3.26
N THR A 240 1.34 12.92 -2.13
CA THR A 240 2.78 12.95 -1.82
C THR A 240 3.58 12.01 -2.71
N TYR A 241 3.11 10.79 -2.92
CA TYR A 241 3.76 9.83 -3.82
C TYR A 241 3.82 10.33 -5.27
N THR A 242 2.71 10.83 -5.80
CA THR A 242 2.68 11.39 -7.16
C THR A 242 3.56 12.63 -7.30
N THR A 243 3.64 13.46 -6.25
CA THR A 243 4.56 14.60 -6.19
C THR A 243 6.01 14.12 -6.21
N ALA A 244 6.36 13.10 -5.43
CA ALA A 244 7.69 12.49 -5.47
C ALA A 244 8.03 11.97 -6.87
N VAL A 245 7.14 11.21 -7.51
CA VAL A 245 7.32 10.69 -8.88
C VAL A 245 7.49 11.82 -9.89
N LYS A 246 6.72 12.89 -9.76
CA LYS A 246 6.80 14.06 -10.65
C LYS A 246 8.16 14.73 -10.61
N TYR A 247 8.74 14.91 -9.43
CA TYR A 247 9.97 15.68 -9.25
C TYR A 247 11.27 14.86 -9.25
N LEU A 248 11.20 13.58 -8.80
CA LEU A 248 12.39 12.68 -8.75
C LEU A 248 12.43 11.68 -9.90
N GLY A 249 11.32 11.49 -10.58
CA GLY A 249 11.10 10.37 -11.48
C GLY A 249 10.68 9.08 -10.74
N PRO A 250 10.06 8.12 -11.43
CA PRO A 250 9.50 6.92 -10.81
C PRO A 250 10.56 6.07 -10.10
N SER A 251 11.74 5.90 -10.67
CA SER A 251 12.80 5.06 -10.10
C SER A 251 13.28 5.55 -8.73
N ARG A 252 13.59 6.86 -8.60
CA ARG A 252 14.05 7.43 -7.32
C ARG A 252 12.93 7.48 -6.27
N ALA A 253 11.70 7.82 -6.69
CA ALA A 253 10.57 7.85 -5.79
C ALA A 253 10.29 6.45 -5.21
N THR A 254 10.25 5.42 -6.05
CA THR A 254 10.04 4.03 -5.63
C THR A 254 11.16 3.55 -4.71
N ALA A 255 12.40 3.95 -4.98
CA ALA A 255 13.54 3.59 -4.15
C ALA A 255 13.46 4.14 -2.72
N ILE A 256 13.03 5.40 -2.57
CA ILE A 256 12.87 6.00 -1.24
C ILE A 256 11.68 5.35 -0.52
N THR A 257 10.56 5.13 -1.21
CA THR A 257 9.40 4.46 -0.61
C THR A 257 9.65 2.97 -0.29
N ALA A 258 10.70 2.38 -0.84
CA ALA A 258 11.21 1.06 -0.45
C ALA A 258 11.74 0.99 1.00
N LEU A 259 11.87 2.13 1.69
CA LEU A 259 12.15 2.16 3.13
C LEU A 259 10.92 1.83 3.99
N THR A 260 9.71 1.83 3.41
CA THR A 260 8.46 1.56 4.15
C THR A 260 8.48 0.22 4.91
N PRO A 261 8.97 -0.90 4.36
CA PRO A 261 9.06 -2.15 5.12
C PRO A 261 9.85 -1.99 6.42
N ALA A 262 11.02 -1.34 6.35
CA ALA A 262 11.90 -1.12 7.51
C ALA A 262 11.23 -0.22 8.56
N THR A 263 10.66 0.91 8.12
CA THR A 263 9.99 1.84 9.03
C THR A 263 8.72 1.25 9.64
N ALA A 264 7.98 0.40 8.90
CA ALA A 264 6.80 -0.28 9.43
C ALA A 264 7.17 -1.32 10.50
N THR A 265 8.21 -2.14 10.27
CA THR A 265 8.70 -3.08 11.29
C THR A 265 9.19 -2.35 12.55
N LEU A 266 10.01 -1.30 12.39
CA LEU A 266 10.47 -0.51 13.54
C LEU A 266 9.30 0.13 14.29
N ALA A 267 8.35 0.73 13.58
CA ALA A 267 7.18 1.34 14.21
C ALA A 267 6.29 0.30 14.92
N ALA A 268 6.14 -0.91 14.38
CA ALA A 268 5.41 -1.99 15.01
C ALA A 268 6.05 -2.42 16.35
N VAL A 269 7.38 -2.52 16.39
CA VAL A 269 8.12 -2.82 17.64
C VAL A 269 7.87 -1.75 18.70
N PHE A 270 8.00 -0.46 18.35
CA PHE A 270 7.94 0.62 19.34
C PHE A 270 6.52 1.09 19.71
N ILE A 271 5.54 0.88 18.82
CA ILE A 271 4.18 1.42 19.00
C ILE A 271 3.19 0.31 19.38
N LEU A 272 3.39 -0.91 18.88
CA LEU A 272 2.48 -2.02 19.09
C LEU A 272 3.08 -3.13 19.97
N ASP A 273 4.34 -2.98 20.43
CA ASP A 273 5.10 -4.01 21.15
C ASP A 273 5.19 -5.35 20.40
N GLU A 274 5.08 -5.30 19.07
CA GLU A 274 5.17 -6.46 18.18
C GLU A 274 6.63 -6.72 17.80
N ILE A 275 7.35 -7.51 18.62
CA ILE A 275 8.75 -7.86 18.39
C ILE A 275 8.81 -9.06 17.47
N PRO A 276 9.37 -8.94 16.23
CA PRO A 276 9.52 -10.08 15.34
C PRO A 276 10.54 -11.07 15.88
N GLY A 277 10.31 -12.36 15.67
CA GLY A 277 11.29 -13.39 15.95
C GLY A 277 12.55 -13.26 15.08
N VAL A 278 13.57 -14.06 15.36
CA VAL A 278 14.85 -13.99 14.61
C VAL A 278 14.66 -14.33 13.13
N VAL A 279 13.81 -15.29 12.82
CA VAL A 279 13.53 -15.71 11.43
C VAL A 279 12.78 -14.61 10.68
N GLU A 280 11.77 -14.00 11.31
CA GLU A 280 10.97 -12.91 10.75
C GLU A 280 11.82 -11.64 10.55
N ALA A 281 12.68 -11.32 11.51
CA ALA A 281 13.62 -10.20 11.41
C ALA A 281 14.62 -10.42 10.27
N THR A 282 15.18 -11.62 10.15
CA THR A 282 16.09 -11.97 9.05
C THR A 282 15.38 -11.93 7.70
N GLY A 283 14.16 -12.47 7.61
CA GLY A 283 13.32 -12.41 6.42
C GLY A 283 13.01 -10.98 6.00
N SER A 284 12.70 -10.10 6.95
CA SER A 284 12.47 -8.68 6.72
C SER A 284 13.71 -7.97 6.16
N LEU A 285 14.90 -8.27 6.69
CA LEU A 285 16.18 -7.72 6.19
C LEU A 285 16.46 -8.21 4.75
N LEU A 286 16.20 -9.48 4.44
CA LEU A 286 16.31 -10.00 3.07
C LEU A 286 15.37 -9.29 2.11
N ILE A 287 14.11 -9.06 2.51
CA ILE A 287 13.14 -8.30 1.71
C ILE A 287 13.64 -6.88 1.47
N ILE A 288 14.08 -6.17 2.51
CA ILE A 288 14.60 -4.79 2.40
C ILE A 288 15.79 -4.72 1.44
N GLY A 289 16.77 -5.60 1.61
CA GLY A 289 17.93 -5.69 0.72
C GLY A 289 17.54 -6.01 -0.73
N GLY A 290 16.61 -6.94 -0.91
CA GLY A 290 16.05 -7.30 -2.20
C GLY A 290 15.32 -6.16 -2.90
N VAL A 291 14.51 -5.38 -2.16
CA VAL A 291 13.82 -4.19 -2.68
C VAL A 291 14.81 -3.12 -3.13
N LEU A 292 15.88 -2.88 -2.38
CA LEU A 292 16.93 -1.93 -2.78
C LEU A 292 17.57 -2.35 -4.11
N LEU A 293 17.91 -3.62 -4.30
CA LEU A 293 18.46 -4.14 -5.56
C LEU A 293 17.42 -4.11 -6.70
N ALA A 294 16.17 -4.48 -6.43
CA ALA A 294 15.11 -4.49 -7.42
C ALA A 294 14.64 -3.09 -7.85
N SER A 295 14.89 -2.05 -7.05
CA SER A 295 14.50 -0.66 -7.33
C SER A 295 15.21 -0.05 -8.54
N GLY A 296 16.36 -0.62 -8.95
CA GLY A 296 17.16 -0.10 -10.07
C GLY A 296 17.92 1.18 -9.73
N LEU A 297 18.28 1.35 -8.46
CA LEU A 297 19.15 2.46 -8.00
C LEU A 297 20.62 2.24 -8.31
N PHE A 298 21.01 0.99 -8.56
CA PHE A 298 22.37 0.54 -8.84
C PHE A 298 22.53 0.06 -10.27
#